data_aeca4bf7dc1d6db0b8f74e596800d9c6
#
_entry.id   aeca4bf7dc1d6db0b8f74e596800d9c6
#
_cell.length_a   1.000
_cell.length_b   1.000
_cell.length_c   1.000
_cell.angle_alpha   90.00
_cell.angle_beta   90.00
_cell.angle_gamma   90.00
#
_symmetry.space_group_name_H-M   'P 1'
#
loop_
_entity.id
_entity.type
_entity.pdbx_description
1 polymer ?
#
loop_
_entity_poly.entity_id
_entity_poly.type
_entity_poly.pdbx_seq_one_letter_code
_entity_poly.pdbx_strand_id
1 'polypeptide(L)'
;MTSLTVDVAIVGAGPGGSTLAALLARRGYSVALIDRDDFPRDKLCGEFLSYDAMPIAEALGIDLGGAPYIGHCRVVGRGRTYAFDFPHPARGVSRVFLDDALHRCAVAAGVQAVTAMATAVSRDGVTLENGIVRARVVAGAWGRWGRFDQQLERAFVRDRSHRNFGFKRHYRGEGTNGVIELYSFANGYLGVSDVEGGITNICGLVHARRLQGHKGKWDSFVEEIRAEEKPLEAMYARYEPAQDGFLSSEPVIFRSRSAVEEGIFMIGDASGVIDPLTGNGMAMALQSALVAAPFIAEALNDGDRKRSEDGYRNRHAELFNHRIAWSRRVAFLLSRPALLDAALRLRFRAAGPFFLRKTRADRDAIARMVAG
;
A
#
# COMPACT_ATOMS: atom_id res chain seq x y z
N MET A 1 -17.02 28.33 9.52
CA MET A 1 -17.37 27.09 8.82
C MET A 1 -16.74 27.11 7.44
N THR A 2 -15.87 26.17 7.13
CA THR A 2 -15.24 26.08 5.80
C THR A 2 -16.28 25.56 4.81
N SER A 3 -16.67 26.37 3.83
CA SER A 3 -17.50 25.93 2.70
C SER A 3 -16.66 26.05 1.42
N LEU A 4 -16.33 24.93 0.82
CA LEU A 4 -15.52 24.84 -0.41
C LEU A 4 -16.33 24.14 -1.48
N THR A 5 -16.23 24.62 -2.73
CA THR A 5 -16.82 23.94 -3.90
C THR A 5 -15.71 23.69 -4.92
N VAL A 6 -15.58 22.43 -5.35
CA VAL A 6 -14.55 21.97 -6.28
C VAL A 6 -15.12 20.98 -7.29
N ASP A 7 -14.37 20.65 -8.33
CA ASP A 7 -14.75 19.57 -9.24
C ASP A 7 -14.61 18.22 -8.57
N VAL A 8 -13.49 17.99 -7.83
CA VAL A 8 -13.22 16.71 -7.18
C VAL A 8 -12.81 16.89 -5.72
N ALA A 9 -13.46 16.17 -4.81
CA ALA A 9 -13.03 16.02 -3.44
C ALA A 9 -12.44 14.63 -3.21
N ILE A 10 -11.23 14.57 -2.67
CA ILE A 10 -10.50 13.32 -2.39
C ILE A 10 -10.29 13.20 -0.89
N VAL A 11 -10.75 12.10 -0.30
CA VAL A 11 -10.61 11.84 1.14
C VAL A 11 -9.49 10.83 1.37
N GLY A 12 -8.42 11.29 2.00
CA GLY A 12 -7.18 10.55 2.27
C GLY A 12 -6.04 10.99 1.34
N ALA A 13 -5.01 11.61 1.93
CA ALA A 13 -3.82 12.09 1.22
C ALA A 13 -2.62 11.11 1.30
N GLY A 14 -2.90 9.80 1.36
CA GLY A 14 -1.88 8.77 1.16
C GLY A 14 -1.44 8.68 -0.31
N PRO A 15 -0.59 7.70 -0.68
CA PRO A 15 -0.01 7.61 -2.03
C PRO A 15 -1.03 7.65 -3.16
N GLY A 16 -2.16 6.94 -3.03
CA GLY A 16 -3.20 6.93 -4.06
C GLY A 16 -3.95 8.26 -4.17
N GLY A 17 -4.34 8.86 -3.04
CA GLY A 17 -5.09 10.13 -3.04
C GLY A 17 -4.25 11.30 -3.54
N SER A 18 -3.01 11.44 -3.08
CA SER A 18 -2.10 12.50 -3.54
C SER A 18 -1.74 12.34 -5.02
N THR A 19 -1.52 11.11 -5.49
CA THR A 19 -1.32 10.83 -6.92
C THR A 19 -2.54 11.23 -7.74
N LEU A 20 -3.75 10.82 -7.34
CA LEU A 20 -4.97 11.18 -8.06
C LEU A 20 -5.17 12.69 -8.10
N ALA A 21 -4.96 13.35 -6.96
CA ALA A 21 -5.08 14.80 -6.85
C ALA A 21 -4.15 15.53 -7.83
N ALA A 22 -2.87 15.15 -7.85
CA ALA A 22 -1.88 15.73 -8.77
C ALA A 22 -2.27 15.51 -10.25
N LEU A 23 -2.71 14.28 -10.59
CA LEU A 23 -3.10 13.95 -11.98
C LEU A 23 -4.33 14.75 -12.45
N LEU A 24 -5.31 14.97 -11.60
CA LEU A 24 -6.51 15.74 -11.94
C LEU A 24 -6.25 17.23 -11.96
N ALA A 25 -5.48 17.77 -11.02
CA ALA A 25 -5.10 19.17 -11.01
C ALA A 25 -4.27 19.56 -12.26
N ARG A 26 -3.34 18.69 -12.70
CA ARG A 26 -2.59 18.88 -13.96
C ARG A 26 -3.46 18.87 -15.21
N ARG A 27 -4.68 18.30 -15.12
CA ARG A 27 -5.71 18.36 -16.19
C ARG A 27 -6.63 19.58 -16.07
N GLY A 28 -6.37 20.49 -15.13
CA GLY A 28 -7.10 21.74 -14.94
C GLY A 28 -8.34 21.65 -14.06
N TYR A 29 -8.60 20.51 -13.40
CA TYR A 29 -9.73 20.40 -12.47
C TYR A 29 -9.39 21.02 -11.11
N SER A 30 -10.37 21.68 -10.49
CA SER A 30 -10.27 22.11 -9.11
C SER A 30 -10.40 20.91 -8.16
N VAL A 31 -9.38 20.69 -7.32
CA VAL A 31 -9.31 19.50 -6.46
C VAL A 31 -9.10 19.91 -4.99
N ALA A 32 -9.91 19.36 -4.09
CA ALA A 32 -9.69 19.39 -2.65
C ALA A 32 -9.15 18.01 -2.20
N LEU A 33 -7.97 18.01 -1.57
CA LEU A 33 -7.36 16.83 -0.96
C LEU A 33 -7.47 16.92 0.56
N ILE A 34 -8.30 16.07 1.15
CA ILE A 34 -8.71 16.13 2.55
C ILE A 34 -8.00 15.01 3.31
N ASP A 35 -7.28 15.34 4.36
CA ASP A 35 -6.74 14.36 5.31
C ASP A 35 -6.83 14.93 6.74
N ARG A 36 -6.88 14.06 7.73
CA ARG A 36 -6.93 14.45 9.14
C ARG A 36 -5.56 14.80 9.72
N ASP A 37 -4.50 14.24 9.13
CA ASP A 37 -3.13 14.36 9.63
C ASP A 37 -2.31 15.29 8.72
N ASP A 38 -1.38 16.02 9.30
CA ASP A 38 -0.38 16.80 8.58
C ASP A 38 0.77 15.91 8.06
N PHE A 39 1.62 16.48 7.21
CA PHE A 39 2.82 15.85 6.64
C PHE A 39 4.10 16.53 7.13
N PRO A 40 5.20 15.79 7.26
CA PRO A 40 5.39 14.36 7.01
C PRO A 40 4.85 13.48 8.16
N ARG A 41 4.45 12.25 7.85
CA ARG A 41 3.95 11.28 8.84
C ARG A 41 4.35 9.85 8.50
N ASP A 42 4.55 9.01 9.53
CA ASP A 42 4.82 7.58 9.32
C ASP A 42 3.52 6.76 9.29
N LYS A 43 3.53 5.70 8.50
CA LYS A 43 2.45 4.72 8.39
C LYS A 43 3.02 3.31 8.33
N LEU A 44 2.31 2.35 8.89
CA LEU A 44 2.68 0.95 8.81
C LEU A 44 2.72 0.47 7.35
N CYS A 45 3.92 0.11 6.89
CA CYS A 45 4.20 -0.32 5.53
C CYS A 45 5.51 -1.11 5.45
N GLY A 46 5.64 -2.02 4.49
CA GLY A 46 6.92 -2.66 4.16
C GLY A 46 7.91 -1.72 3.45
N GLU A 47 7.49 -0.52 3.06
CA GLU A 47 8.32 0.55 2.48
C GLU A 47 9.12 0.13 1.24
N PHE A 48 8.58 -0.83 0.53
CA PHE A 48 9.11 -1.34 -0.73
C PHE A 48 8.27 -0.79 -1.90
N LEU A 49 8.81 0.17 -2.63
CA LEU A 49 8.19 0.73 -3.84
C LEU A 49 8.61 -0.09 -5.05
N SER A 50 7.71 -0.90 -5.54
CA SER A 50 7.95 -1.83 -6.64
C SER A 50 8.26 -1.12 -7.96
N TYR A 51 9.09 -1.73 -8.77
CA TYR A 51 9.55 -1.19 -10.06
C TYR A 51 8.43 -0.81 -11.04
N ASP A 52 7.26 -1.40 -10.93
CA ASP A 52 6.08 -1.10 -11.74
C ASP A 52 5.34 0.19 -11.31
N ALA A 53 5.81 0.83 -10.22
CA ALA A 53 5.38 2.17 -9.82
C ALA A 53 6.29 3.29 -10.35
N MET A 54 7.52 2.95 -10.76
CA MET A 54 8.51 3.96 -11.15
C MET A 54 8.03 4.90 -12.26
N PRO A 55 7.39 4.42 -13.35
CA PRO A 55 6.92 5.33 -14.40
C PRO A 55 5.95 6.42 -13.88
N ILE A 56 5.15 6.11 -12.85
CA ILE A 56 4.21 7.08 -12.26
C ILE A 56 4.98 8.09 -11.40
N ALA A 57 5.92 7.61 -10.57
CA ALA A 57 6.74 8.49 -9.72
C ALA A 57 7.58 9.46 -10.59
N GLU A 58 8.20 8.95 -11.65
CA GLU A 58 8.98 9.73 -12.62
C GLU A 58 8.12 10.82 -13.31
N ALA A 59 6.93 10.45 -13.79
CA ALA A 59 6.01 11.40 -14.43
C ALA A 59 5.47 12.48 -13.48
N LEU A 60 5.35 12.14 -12.20
CA LEU A 60 5.01 13.12 -11.17
C LEU A 60 6.19 14.00 -10.78
N GLY A 61 7.41 13.68 -11.19
CA GLY A 61 8.63 14.40 -10.82
C GLY A 61 9.07 14.13 -9.38
N ILE A 62 8.75 12.95 -8.85
CA ILE A 62 9.17 12.55 -7.49
C ILE A 62 10.64 12.13 -7.54
N ASP A 63 11.49 12.92 -6.90
CA ASP A 63 12.90 12.56 -6.72
C ASP A 63 13.05 11.53 -5.61
N LEU A 64 13.45 10.32 -5.97
CA LEU A 64 13.75 9.21 -5.06
C LEU A 64 15.27 9.04 -4.85
N GLY A 65 16.09 10.06 -5.14
CA GLY A 65 17.56 9.97 -5.17
C GLY A 65 18.19 9.35 -3.93
N GLY A 66 17.69 9.68 -2.74
CA GLY A 66 18.19 9.15 -1.46
C GLY A 66 17.70 7.74 -1.09
N ALA A 67 16.68 7.22 -1.78
CA ALA A 67 16.13 5.89 -1.48
C ALA A 67 17.01 4.79 -2.11
N PRO A 68 17.39 3.73 -1.36
CA PRO A 68 18.24 2.67 -1.88
C PRO A 68 17.54 1.84 -2.97
N TYR A 69 18.34 1.35 -3.93
CA TYR A 69 17.88 0.38 -4.91
C TYR A 69 17.76 -1.01 -4.29
N ILE A 70 16.71 -1.74 -4.67
CA ILE A 70 16.49 -3.13 -4.28
C ILE A 70 16.39 -3.95 -5.56
N GLY A 71 17.45 -4.71 -5.86
CA GLY A 71 17.56 -5.54 -7.07
C GLY A 71 17.22 -7.00 -6.86
N HIS A 72 17.23 -7.45 -5.60
CA HIS A 72 17.20 -8.88 -5.27
C HIS A 72 16.15 -9.17 -4.19
N CYS A 73 15.60 -10.37 -4.24
CA CYS A 73 14.76 -10.92 -3.17
C CYS A 73 15.39 -12.20 -2.62
N ARG A 74 15.41 -12.32 -1.30
CA ARG A 74 15.87 -13.50 -0.58
C ARG A 74 14.76 -14.01 0.33
N VAL A 75 14.31 -15.24 0.09
CA VAL A 75 13.33 -15.94 0.94
C VAL A 75 14.09 -16.91 1.83
N VAL A 76 14.00 -16.72 3.14
CA VAL A 76 14.74 -17.47 4.15
C VAL A 76 13.81 -18.43 4.86
N GLY A 77 14.03 -19.72 4.70
CA GLY A 77 13.42 -20.80 5.45
C GLY A 77 14.36 -21.31 6.56
N ARG A 78 13.94 -22.34 7.29
CA ARG A 78 14.69 -22.89 8.44
C ARG A 78 16.04 -23.49 8.07
N GLY A 79 16.13 -24.14 6.91
CA GLY A 79 17.34 -24.83 6.48
C GLY A 79 17.79 -24.46 5.07
N ARG A 80 17.09 -23.57 4.39
CA ARG A 80 17.35 -23.21 3.00
C ARG A 80 16.98 -21.78 2.70
N THR A 81 17.71 -21.20 1.76
CA THR A 81 17.45 -19.87 1.23
C THR A 81 17.20 -19.97 -0.27
N TYR A 82 16.25 -19.21 -0.76
CA TYR A 82 15.97 -19.04 -2.18
C TYR A 82 16.13 -17.57 -2.52
N ALA A 83 16.91 -17.26 -3.54
CA ALA A 83 17.12 -15.90 -4.01
C ALA A 83 16.78 -15.80 -5.51
N PHE A 84 16.30 -14.63 -5.90
CA PHE A 84 16.02 -14.29 -7.29
C PHE A 84 16.13 -12.78 -7.51
N ASP A 85 16.39 -12.40 -8.77
CA ASP A 85 16.54 -11.01 -9.16
C ASP A 85 15.20 -10.42 -9.61
N PHE A 86 15.01 -9.13 -9.38
CA PHE A 86 13.94 -8.38 -10.01
C PHE A 86 14.33 -8.01 -11.45
N PRO A 87 13.38 -7.99 -12.40
CA PRO A 87 13.67 -7.60 -13.78
C PRO A 87 14.09 -6.13 -13.91
N HIS A 88 13.66 -5.30 -12.97
CA HIS A 88 14.04 -3.90 -12.79
C HIS A 88 14.19 -3.64 -11.29
N PRO A 89 15.09 -2.75 -10.87
CA PRO A 89 15.23 -2.44 -9.46
C PRO A 89 13.99 -1.73 -8.90
N ALA A 90 13.59 -2.15 -7.72
CA ALA A 90 12.65 -1.44 -6.86
C ALA A 90 13.39 -0.40 -6.00
N ARG A 91 12.67 0.32 -5.14
CA ARG A 91 13.24 1.30 -4.21
C ARG A 91 12.75 1.02 -2.79
N GLY A 92 13.65 1.08 -1.83
CA GLY A 92 13.27 1.14 -0.44
C GLY A 92 13.01 2.60 -0.07
N VAL A 93 11.77 2.95 0.24
CA VAL A 93 11.39 4.33 0.50
C VAL A 93 10.39 4.41 1.65
N SER A 94 10.71 5.23 2.67
CA SER A 94 9.84 5.37 3.83
C SER A 94 8.51 6.03 3.45
N ARG A 95 7.48 5.75 4.25
CA ARG A 95 6.18 6.44 4.09
C ARG A 95 6.26 7.90 4.50
N VAL A 96 7.18 8.24 5.40
CA VAL A 96 7.48 9.62 5.77
C VAL A 96 7.91 10.41 4.55
N PHE A 97 8.83 9.87 3.79
CA PHE A 97 9.35 10.53 2.59
C PHE A 97 8.37 10.49 1.41
N LEU A 98 7.85 9.31 1.07
CA LEU A 98 7.03 9.15 -0.15
C LEU A 98 5.71 9.89 -0.05
N ASP A 99 5.01 9.78 1.08
CA ASP A 99 3.70 10.42 1.27
C ASP A 99 3.84 11.95 1.22
N ASP A 100 4.87 12.50 1.87
CA ASP A 100 5.16 13.93 1.86
C ASP A 100 5.55 14.43 0.45
N ALA A 101 6.41 13.71 -0.28
CA ALA A 101 6.79 14.07 -1.64
C ALA A 101 5.58 14.08 -2.60
N LEU A 102 4.71 13.09 -2.51
CA LEU A 102 3.48 13.02 -3.32
C LEU A 102 2.47 14.12 -2.91
N HIS A 103 2.34 14.40 -1.63
CA HIS A 103 1.48 15.48 -1.13
C HIS A 103 1.97 16.84 -1.63
N ARG A 104 3.27 17.14 -1.50
CA ARG A 104 3.86 18.37 -2.02
C ARG A 104 3.72 18.49 -3.54
N CYS A 105 3.88 17.40 -4.27
CA CYS A 105 3.63 17.37 -5.71
C CYS A 105 2.18 17.75 -6.05
N ALA A 106 1.21 17.24 -5.30
CA ALA A 106 -0.20 17.60 -5.48
C ALA A 106 -0.45 19.09 -5.20
N VAL A 107 0.07 19.61 -4.10
CA VAL A 107 -0.05 21.04 -3.74
C VAL A 107 0.61 21.94 -4.80
N ALA A 108 1.79 21.58 -5.28
CA ALA A 108 2.48 22.31 -6.36
C ALA A 108 1.71 22.29 -7.69
N ALA A 109 0.86 21.28 -7.91
CA ALA A 109 -0.06 21.22 -9.07
C ALA A 109 -1.34 22.07 -8.87
N GLY A 110 -1.51 22.77 -7.76
CA GLY A 110 -2.66 23.63 -7.46
C GLY A 110 -3.78 22.98 -6.66
N VAL A 111 -3.54 21.81 -6.07
CA VAL A 111 -4.51 21.14 -5.20
C VAL A 111 -4.71 21.92 -3.91
N GLN A 112 -5.95 22.08 -3.49
CA GLN A 112 -6.30 22.66 -2.20
C GLN A 112 -6.19 21.57 -1.12
N ALA A 113 -5.10 21.57 -0.36
CA ALA A 113 -4.93 20.68 0.78
C ALA A 113 -5.79 21.17 1.96
N VAL A 114 -6.57 20.26 2.53
CA VAL A 114 -7.46 20.53 3.66
C VAL A 114 -7.12 19.56 4.79
N THR A 115 -6.43 20.05 5.83
CA THR A 115 -6.18 19.29 7.06
C THR A 115 -7.42 19.35 7.93
N ALA A 116 -8.28 18.34 7.86
CA ALA A 116 -9.52 18.26 8.63
C ALA A 116 -10.02 16.80 8.74
N MET A 117 -10.72 16.51 9.83
CA MET A 117 -11.42 15.23 9.99
C MET A 117 -12.70 15.25 9.15
N ALA A 118 -12.72 14.41 8.11
CA ALA A 118 -13.95 14.11 7.40
C ALA A 118 -14.86 13.21 8.26
N THR A 119 -16.13 13.58 8.41
CA THR A 119 -17.09 12.88 9.25
C THR A 119 -18.12 12.08 8.46
N ALA A 120 -18.45 12.51 7.25
CA ALA A 120 -19.31 11.79 6.32
C ALA A 120 -18.89 12.04 4.87
N VAL A 121 -19.22 11.09 3.99
CA VAL A 121 -18.99 11.17 2.55
C VAL A 121 -20.29 10.86 1.80
N SER A 122 -20.49 11.53 0.68
CA SER A 122 -21.55 11.23 -0.29
C SER A 122 -21.00 11.37 -1.70
N ARG A 123 -21.79 11.06 -2.71
CA ARG A 123 -21.39 11.24 -4.10
C ARG A 123 -21.17 12.70 -4.51
N ASP A 124 -21.71 13.65 -3.74
CA ASP A 124 -21.78 15.07 -4.03
C ASP A 124 -20.97 15.94 -3.06
N GLY A 125 -20.27 15.32 -2.09
CA GLY A 125 -19.44 16.07 -1.15
C GLY A 125 -18.96 15.30 0.07
N VAL A 126 -18.19 16.02 0.87
CA VAL A 126 -17.56 15.53 2.11
C VAL A 126 -17.93 16.48 3.25
N THR A 127 -18.50 15.93 4.32
CA THR A 127 -18.74 16.67 5.57
C THR A 127 -17.50 16.61 6.43
N LEU A 128 -17.05 17.74 6.92
CA LEU A 128 -15.94 17.91 7.85
C LEU A 128 -16.48 18.24 9.25
N GLU A 129 -15.65 18.11 10.28
CA GLU A 129 -16.01 18.58 11.63
C GLU A 129 -16.41 20.06 11.65
N ASN A 130 -15.72 20.88 10.84
CA ASN A 130 -15.90 22.34 10.84
C ASN A 130 -16.35 22.89 9.47
N GLY A 131 -17.07 22.09 8.67
CA GLY A 131 -17.52 22.58 7.36
C GLY A 131 -17.97 21.49 6.41
N ILE A 132 -18.06 21.88 5.14
CA ILE A 132 -18.44 20.99 4.05
C ILE A 132 -17.62 21.30 2.79
N VAL A 133 -17.19 20.26 2.09
CA VAL A 133 -16.63 20.36 0.74
C VAL A 133 -17.65 19.78 -0.24
N ARG A 134 -18.24 20.63 -1.09
CA ARG A 134 -19.10 20.19 -2.19
C ARG A 134 -18.27 19.87 -3.39
N ALA A 135 -18.59 18.76 -4.08
CA ALA A 135 -17.86 18.34 -5.26
C ALA A 135 -18.77 17.67 -6.27
N ARG A 136 -18.41 17.80 -7.55
CA ARG A 136 -19.11 17.09 -8.64
C ARG A 136 -18.77 15.59 -8.63
N VAL A 137 -17.56 15.25 -8.19
CA VAL A 137 -17.11 13.85 -8.01
C VAL A 137 -16.37 13.73 -6.67
N VAL A 138 -16.62 12.64 -5.95
CA VAL A 138 -15.91 12.31 -4.72
C VAL A 138 -15.09 11.03 -4.93
N ALA A 139 -13.83 11.03 -4.44
CA ALA A 139 -12.97 9.87 -4.42
C ALA A 139 -12.55 9.51 -2.99
N GLY A 140 -12.65 8.22 -2.67
CA GLY A 140 -12.28 7.66 -1.37
C GLY A 140 -10.90 7.00 -1.42
N ALA A 141 -9.90 7.64 -0.81
CA ALA A 141 -8.53 7.16 -0.70
C ALA A 141 -8.08 6.95 0.75
N TRP A 142 -9.03 6.66 1.65
CA TRP A 142 -8.85 6.56 3.11
C TRP A 142 -8.15 5.29 3.59
N GLY A 143 -7.67 4.44 2.67
CA GLY A 143 -6.86 3.27 2.97
C GLY A 143 -7.67 2.02 3.33
N ARG A 144 -7.06 1.14 4.15
CA ARG A 144 -7.59 -0.21 4.41
C ARG A 144 -8.88 -0.24 5.21
N TRP A 145 -9.03 0.69 6.14
CA TRP A 145 -10.15 0.85 7.03
C TRP A 145 -10.49 2.32 7.21
N GLY A 146 -11.76 2.63 7.18
CA GLY A 146 -12.29 3.93 7.51
C GLY A 146 -13.70 3.83 8.06
N ARG A 147 -14.12 4.85 8.83
CA ARG A 147 -15.52 4.99 9.26
C ARG A 147 -16.49 4.96 8.08
N PHE A 148 -16.02 5.40 6.92
CA PHE A 148 -16.79 5.45 5.69
C PHE A 148 -17.13 4.07 5.13
N ASP A 149 -16.31 3.06 5.38
CA ASP A 149 -16.63 1.68 4.98
C ASP A 149 -17.85 1.14 5.74
N GLN A 150 -18.03 1.57 7.00
CA GLN A 150 -19.22 1.27 7.80
C GLN A 150 -20.42 2.10 7.34
N GLN A 151 -20.24 3.42 7.11
CA GLN A 151 -21.27 4.32 6.59
C GLN A 151 -21.84 3.84 5.25
N LEU A 152 -20.99 3.35 4.36
CA LEU A 152 -21.35 2.81 3.05
C LEU A 152 -21.76 1.33 3.08
N GLU A 153 -21.91 0.75 4.26
CA GLU A 153 -22.29 -0.65 4.50
C GLU A 153 -21.53 -1.68 3.65
N ARG A 154 -20.24 -1.42 3.40
CA ARG A 154 -19.44 -2.24 2.50
C ARG A 154 -19.34 -3.68 3.01
N ALA A 155 -19.61 -4.65 2.15
CA ALA A 155 -19.75 -6.07 2.50
C ALA A 155 -18.57 -6.66 3.27
N PHE A 156 -17.35 -6.19 3.04
CA PHE A 156 -16.15 -6.70 3.73
C PHE A 156 -16.07 -6.30 5.21
N VAL A 157 -16.79 -5.26 5.66
CA VAL A 157 -16.80 -4.81 7.06
C VAL A 157 -17.34 -5.91 7.99
N ARG A 158 -18.22 -6.76 7.49
CA ARG A 158 -18.81 -7.89 8.22
C ARG A 158 -17.93 -9.14 8.22
N ASP A 159 -16.87 -9.16 7.42
CA ASP A 159 -15.98 -10.33 7.30
C ASP A 159 -15.06 -10.44 8.52
N ARG A 160 -15.25 -11.48 9.31
CA ARG A 160 -14.44 -11.79 10.51
C ARG A 160 -13.48 -12.97 10.28
N SER A 161 -13.44 -13.52 9.05
CA SER A 161 -12.75 -14.78 8.74
C SER A 161 -11.23 -14.69 8.79
N HIS A 162 -10.66 -13.50 8.52
CA HIS A 162 -9.20 -13.28 8.46
C HIS A 162 -8.81 -12.07 9.31
N ARG A 163 -8.05 -12.33 10.38
CA ARG A 163 -7.53 -11.29 11.26
C ARG A 163 -6.01 -11.36 11.27
N ASN A 164 -5.39 -10.57 10.40
CA ASN A 164 -3.96 -10.39 10.39
C ASN A 164 -3.63 -8.99 10.89
N PHE A 165 -2.60 -8.90 11.73
CA PHE A 165 -2.08 -7.65 12.26
C PHE A 165 -0.72 -7.38 11.66
N GLY A 166 -0.51 -6.19 11.17
CA GLY A 166 0.79 -5.72 10.76
C GLY A 166 1.53 -5.08 11.93
N PHE A 167 2.84 -5.21 11.93
CA PHE A 167 3.73 -4.53 12.85
C PHE A 167 4.99 -4.09 12.11
N LYS A 168 5.56 -2.96 12.52
CA LYS A 168 6.71 -2.34 11.88
C LYS A 168 7.55 -1.61 12.93
N ARG A 169 8.86 -1.68 12.75
CA ARG A 169 9.83 -0.83 13.46
C ARG A 169 11.03 -0.56 12.57
N HIS A 170 11.58 0.63 12.68
CA HIS A 170 12.82 0.99 12.03
C HIS A 170 14.03 0.61 12.89
N TYR A 171 15.11 0.24 12.22
CA TYR A 171 16.34 -0.22 12.84
C TYR A 171 17.56 0.43 12.18
N ARG A 172 18.69 0.40 12.91
CA ARG A 172 20.03 0.70 12.40
C ARG A 172 20.88 -0.56 12.46
N GLY A 173 21.82 -0.72 11.52
CA GLY A 173 22.70 -1.89 11.49
C GLY A 173 23.40 -2.04 10.15
N GLU A 174 23.72 -3.31 9.81
CA GLU A 174 24.50 -3.65 8.61
C GLU A 174 23.80 -3.33 7.28
N GLY A 175 22.49 -3.11 7.29
CA GLY A 175 21.67 -2.98 6.09
C GLY A 175 21.48 -4.28 5.33
N THR A 176 20.67 -4.23 4.27
CA THR A 176 20.37 -5.38 3.40
C THR A 176 21.13 -5.33 2.07
N ASN A 177 21.79 -4.21 1.78
CA ASN A 177 22.63 -4.03 0.59
C ASN A 177 21.90 -4.35 -0.73
N GLY A 178 20.72 -3.78 -0.91
CA GLY A 178 19.94 -3.94 -2.15
C GLY A 178 19.14 -5.24 -2.26
N VAL A 179 18.96 -5.93 -1.14
CA VAL A 179 18.17 -7.16 -1.05
C VAL A 179 16.94 -6.90 -0.19
N ILE A 180 15.76 -7.33 -0.63
CA ILE A 180 14.65 -7.55 0.30
C ILE A 180 14.71 -8.98 0.84
N GLU A 181 14.76 -9.13 2.15
CA GLU A 181 14.76 -10.41 2.81
C GLU A 181 13.37 -10.74 3.36
N LEU A 182 12.87 -11.95 3.10
CA LEU A 182 11.58 -12.45 3.55
C LEU A 182 11.78 -13.63 4.47
N TYR A 183 11.32 -13.54 5.70
CA TYR A 183 11.42 -14.57 6.73
C TYR A 183 10.06 -15.13 7.08
N SER A 184 9.98 -16.44 7.19
CA SER A 184 8.79 -17.19 7.58
C SER A 184 8.81 -17.53 9.06
N PHE A 185 7.66 -17.39 9.73
CA PHE A 185 7.41 -17.98 11.04
C PHE A 185 5.97 -18.51 11.12
N ALA A 186 5.63 -19.25 12.16
CA ALA A 186 4.32 -19.86 12.31
C ALA A 186 3.19 -18.81 12.32
N ASN A 187 2.29 -18.88 11.33
CA ASN A 187 1.17 -17.94 11.12
C ASN A 187 1.56 -16.50 10.85
N GLY A 188 2.76 -16.28 10.27
CA GLY A 188 3.21 -14.95 9.91
C GLY A 188 4.49 -14.95 9.07
N TYR A 189 4.94 -13.75 8.74
CA TYR A 189 6.19 -13.51 8.03
C TYR A 189 6.73 -12.11 8.32
N LEU A 190 8.01 -11.89 8.06
CA LEU A 190 8.69 -10.59 8.09
C LEU A 190 9.27 -10.25 6.72
N GLY A 191 9.28 -8.97 6.39
CA GLY A 191 10.10 -8.38 5.34
C GLY A 191 11.13 -7.44 5.96
N VAL A 192 12.35 -7.49 5.46
CA VAL A 192 13.47 -6.64 5.89
C VAL A 192 14.05 -5.98 4.66
N SER A 193 14.11 -4.66 4.63
CA SER A 193 14.72 -3.89 3.53
C SER A 193 15.16 -2.52 4.00
N ASP A 194 16.19 -1.98 3.35
CA ASP A 194 16.67 -0.63 3.64
C ASP A 194 15.74 0.42 3.04
N VAL A 195 15.67 1.56 3.71
CA VAL A 195 15.09 2.81 3.23
C VAL A 195 16.14 3.92 3.30
N GLU A 196 15.79 5.13 2.91
CA GLU A 196 16.71 6.28 2.98
C GLU A 196 17.26 6.50 4.40
N GLY A 197 18.39 7.25 4.49
CA GLY A 197 19.00 7.64 5.76
C GLY A 197 19.72 6.53 6.52
N GLY A 198 20.06 5.40 5.86
CA GLY A 198 20.73 4.27 6.51
C GLY A 198 19.84 3.54 7.52
N ILE A 199 18.55 3.58 7.29
CA ILE A 199 17.53 2.91 8.11
C ILE A 199 17.13 1.60 7.44
N THR A 200 17.00 0.54 8.23
CA THR A 200 16.41 -0.73 7.81
C THR A 200 15.00 -0.84 8.37
N ASN A 201 14.03 -1.06 7.50
CA ASN A 201 12.65 -1.33 7.89
C ASN A 201 12.43 -2.83 8.11
N ILE A 202 11.98 -3.21 9.30
CA ILE A 202 11.50 -4.57 9.60
C ILE A 202 10.00 -4.48 9.79
N CYS A 203 9.26 -5.08 8.85
CA CYS A 203 7.81 -5.04 8.83
C CYS A 203 7.25 -6.44 8.68
N GLY A 204 6.28 -6.80 9.50
CA GLY A 204 5.70 -8.14 9.50
C GLY A 204 4.19 -8.17 9.52
N LEU A 205 3.69 -9.35 9.22
CA LEU A 205 2.28 -9.70 9.31
C LEU A 205 2.14 -10.96 10.15
N VAL A 206 1.17 -10.95 11.08
CA VAL A 206 0.90 -12.08 11.96
C VAL A 206 -0.60 -12.30 12.14
N HIS A 207 -1.03 -13.54 12.19
CA HIS A 207 -2.42 -13.87 12.46
C HIS A 207 -2.76 -13.66 13.95
N ALA A 208 -3.95 -13.11 14.24
CA ALA A 208 -4.44 -12.76 15.57
C ALA A 208 -4.23 -13.85 16.65
N ARG A 209 -4.32 -15.13 16.24
CA ARG A 209 -4.14 -16.27 17.16
C ARG A 209 -2.79 -16.28 17.86
N ARG A 210 -1.74 -15.74 17.21
CA ARG A 210 -0.38 -15.67 17.79
C ARG A 210 -0.23 -14.54 18.80
N LEU A 211 -1.09 -13.54 18.77
CA LEU A 211 -1.02 -12.38 19.65
C LEU A 211 -1.79 -12.56 20.96
N GLN A 212 -2.53 -13.64 21.13
CA GLN A 212 -3.43 -13.84 22.28
C GLN A 212 -2.70 -13.84 23.63
N GLY A 213 -1.46 -14.33 23.68
CA GLY A 213 -0.63 -14.36 24.89
C GLY A 213 0.08 -13.06 25.22
N HIS A 214 0.23 -12.16 24.27
CA HIS A 214 1.13 -10.98 24.39
C HIS A 214 0.44 -9.69 24.84
N LYS A 215 -0.89 -9.66 24.94
CA LYS A 215 -1.69 -8.49 25.42
C LYS A 215 -1.28 -7.15 24.78
N GLY A 216 -0.95 -7.16 23.48
CA GLY A 216 -0.53 -5.98 22.72
C GLY A 216 0.94 -5.58 22.90
N LYS A 217 1.76 -6.37 23.60
CA LYS A 217 3.21 -6.10 23.76
C LYS A 217 3.98 -6.70 22.61
N TRP A 218 4.31 -5.89 21.63
CA TRP A 218 5.02 -6.31 20.42
C TRP A 218 6.45 -6.80 20.68
N ASP A 219 7.16 -6.21 21.64
CA ASP A 219 8.51 -6.67 22.03
C ASP A 219 8.47 -8.13 22.50
N SER A 220 7.53 -8.48 23.38
CA SER A 220 7.36 -9.86 23.86
C SER A 220 7.01 -10.84 22.71
N PHE A 221 6.22 -10.41 21.73
CA PHE A 221 5.92 -11.23 20.57
C PHE A 221 7.17 -11.44 19.69
N VAL A 222 7.93 -10.36 19.45
CA VAL A 222 9.17 -10.44 18.66
C VAL A 222 10.21 -11.33 19.34
N GLU A 223 10.35 -11.27 20.65
CA GLU A 223 11.21 -12.18 21.44
C GLU A 223 10.80 -13.64 21.26
N GLU A 224 9.49 -13.94 21.31
CA GLU A 224 8.98 -15.30 21.08
C GLU A 224 9.37 -15.84 19.69
N ILE A 225 9.10 -15.09 18.63
CA ILE A 225 9.42 -15.56 17.27
C ILE A 225 10.91 -15.66 17.00
N ARG A 226 11.75 -14.86 17.66
CA ARG A 226 13.21 -14.98 17.64
C ARG A 226 13.67 -16.28 18.28
N ALA A 227 13.12 -16.61 19.45
CA ALA A 227 13.43 -17.86 20.15
C ALA A 227 12.98 -19.11 19.37
N GLU A 228 11.87 -19.04 18.64
CA GLU A 228 11.34 -20.15 17.85
C GLU A 228 12.09 -20.38 16.52
N GLU A 229 12.59 -19.32 15.90
CA GLU A 229 13.13 -19.37 14.54
C GLU A 229 14.56 -18.83 14.48
N LYS A 230 15.55 -19.74 14.50
CA LYS A 230 16.98 -19.37 14.40
C LYS A 230 17.33 -18.36 13.30
N PRO A 231 16.72 -18.41 12.09
CA PRO A 231 16.99 -17.38 11.08
C PRO A 231 16.53 -15.98 11.51
N LEU A 232 15.47 -15.86 12.31
CA LEU A 232 15.02 -14.57 12.84
C LEU A 232 15.96 -14.07 13.94
N GLU A 233 16.44 -14.94 14.83
CA GLU A 233 17.42 -14.55 15.83
C GLU A 233 18.68 -13.99 15.16
N ALA A 234 19.24 -14.74 14.19
CA ALA A 234 20.42 -14.29 13.44
C ALA A 234 20.18 -12.98 12.66
N MET A 235 18.99 -12.77 12.16
CA MET A 235 18.63 -11.53 11.48
C MET A 235 18.57 -10.36 12.46
N TYR A 236 17.82 -10.50 13.56
CA TYR A 236 17.68 -9.42 14.55
C TYR A 236 19.00 -9.06 15.24
N ALA A 237 19.94 -10.00 15.37
CA ALA A 237 21.26 -9.74 15.95
C ALA A 237 22.12 -8.72 15.14
N ARG A 238 21.74 -8.43 13.87
CA ARG A 238 22.41 -7.44 13.01
C ARG A 238 21.92 -6.01 13.21
N TYR A 239 20.84 -5.82 14.01
CA TYR A 239 20.11 -4.57 14.03
C TYR A 239 19.78 -4.12 15.45
N GLU A 240 19.82 -2.80 15.64
CA GLU A 240 19.36 -2.13 16.86
C GLU A 240 18.14 -1.24 16.53
N PRO A 241 17.14 -1.14 17.41
CA PRO A 241 15.99 -0.26 17.19
C PRO A 241 16.43 1.19 16.97
N ALA A 242 15.93 1.81 15.91
CA ALA A 242 16.18 3.23 15.63
C ALA A 242 15.18 4.15 16.34
N GLN A 243 14.09 3.59 16.87
CA GLN A 243 13.03 4.30 17.58
C GLN A 243 12.36 3.39 18.61
N ASP A 244 11.73 3.97 19.61
CA ASP A 244 10.95 3.23 20.60
C ASP A 244 9.60 2.77 20.02
N GLY A 245 9.16 1.60 20.48
CA GLY A 245 7.85 1.02 20.16
C GLY A 245 7.72 0.51 18.73
N PHE A 246 6.54 -0.03 18.44
CA PHE A 246 6.15 -0.54 17.12
C PHE A 246 4.97 0.25 16.57
N LEU A 247 4.97 0.52 15.28
CA LEU A 247 3.74 0.83 14.58
C LEU A 247 2.98 -0.47 14.34
N SER A 248 1.70 -0.49 14.63
CA SER A 248 0.84 -1.63 14.39
C SER A 248 -0.44 -1.24 13.65
N SER A 249 -1.08 -2.20 13.03
CA SER A 249 -2.34 -1.97 12.34
C SER A 249 -3.53 -2.56 13.09
N GLU A 250 -4.70 -2.03 12.80
CA GLU A 250 -5.94 -2.77 13.00
C GLU A 250 -5.96 -4.04 12.13
N PRO A 251 -6.87 -5.01 12.42
CA PRO A 251 -6.96 -6.24 11.64
C PRO A 251 -7.12 -5.96 10.14
N VAL A 252 -6.31 -6.58 9.31
CA VAL A 252 -6.34 -6.39 7.85
C VAL A 252 -7.02 -7.57 7.16
N ILE A 253 -7.89 -7.26 6.20
CA ILE A 253 -8.57 -8.23 5.35
C ILE A 253 -8.06 -8.04 3.91
N PHE A 254 -7.32 -9.03 3.42
CA PHE A 254 -6.75 -9.01 2.06
C PHE A 254 -7.77 -9.56 1.07
N ARG A 255 -8.38 -8.67 0.30
CA ARG A 255 -9.37 -9.01 -0.74
C ARG A 255 -9.60 -7.88 -1.72
N SER A 256 -10.11 -8.24 -2.88
CA SER A 256 -10.71 -7.27 -3.81
C SER A 256 -11.93 -6.63 -3.18
N ARG A 257 -12.13 -5.35 -3.47
CA ARG A 257 -13.28 -4.54 -3.05
C ARG A 257 -13.88 -3.89 -4.28
N SER A 258 -15.09 -3.36 -4.16
CA SER A 258 -15.65 -2.55 -5.23
C SER A 258 -14.82 -1.29 -5.45
N ALA A 259 -14.57 -0.97 -6.70
CA ALA A 259 -13.83 0.24 -7.09
C ALA A 259 -14.72 1.49 -7.12
N VAL A 260 -16.05 1.33 -7.08
CA VAL A 260 -17.02 2.42 -6.92
C VAL A 260 -18.13 1.98 -6.00
N GLU A 261 -18.42 2.76 -4.97
CA GLU A 261 -19.51 2.53 -4.02
C GLU A 261 -20.35 3.81 -3.91
N GLU A 262 -21.67 3.70 -4.05
CA GLU A 262 -22.59 4.85 -3.95
C GLU A 262 -22.15 6.08 -4.78
N GLY A 263 -21.54 5.82 -5.97
CA GLY A 263 -21.01 6.87 -6.82
C GLY A 263 -19.68 7.50 -6.38
N ILE A 264 -19.00 6.93 -5.37
CA ILE A 264 -17.69 7.36 -4.90
C ILE A 264 -16.61 6.46 -5.52
N PHE A 265 -15.60 7.06 -6.15
CA PHE A 265 -14.48 6.33 -6.76
C PHE A 265 -13.48 5.91 -5.69
N MET A 266 -13.25 4.62 -5.51
CA MET A 266 -12.32 4.08 -4.50
C MET A 266 -10.90 3.95 -5.05
N ILE A 267 -9.91 4.43 -4.29
CA ILE A 267 -8.52 4.51 -4.72
C ILE A 267 -7.60 3.81 -3.69
N GLY A 268 -6.58 3.12 -4.18
CA GLY A 268 -5.62 2.42 -3.33
C GLY A 268 -6.29 1.30 -2.51
N ASP A 269 -5.91 1.15 -1.25
CA ASP A 269 -6.43 0.11 -0.36
C ASP A 269 -7.95 0.18 -0.16
N ALA A 270 -8.58 1.34 -0.35
CA ALA A 270 -10.03 1.47 -0.32
C ALA A 270 -10.70 0.69 -1.48
N SER A 271 -10.03 0.51 -2.62
CA SER A 271 -10.51 -0.26 -3.77
C SER A 271 -10.12 -1.74 -3.75
N GLY A 272 -9.22 -2.15 -2.85
CA GLY A 272 -8.77 -3.53 -2.69
C GLY A 272 -7.41 -3.63 -2.02
N VAL A 273 -7.27 -4.59 -1.10
CA VAL A 273 -6.05 -4.76 -0.32
C VAL A 273 -5.30 -5.99 -0.76
N ILE A 274 -4.10 -5.79 -1.28
CA ILE A 274 -3.15 -6.85 -1.62
C ILE A 274 -2.37 -7.27 -0.37
N ASP A 275 -1.98 -8.56 -0.29
CA ASP A 275 -1.13 -9.01 0.80
C ASP A 275 0.26 -8.34 0.70
N PRO A 276 0.77 -7.71 1.78
CA PRO A 276 2.00 -6.93 1.78
C PRO A 276 3.24 -7.75 1.46
N LEU A 277 3.20 -9.07 1.61
CA LEU A 277 4.29 -9.97 1.23
C LEU A 277 4.81 -9.72 -0.19
N THR A 278 3.90 -9.38 -1.09
CA THR A 278 4.29 -9.14 -2.48
C THR A 278 4.96 -7.78 -2.69
N GLY A 279 4.96 -6.88 -1.69
CA GLY A 279 5.55 -5.55 -1.78
C GLY A 279 4.93 -4.68 -2.89
N ASN A 280 3.63 -4.84 -3.18
CA ASN A 280 3.00 -4.14 -4.30
C ASN A 280 1.88 -3.17 -3.90
N GLY A 281 1.64 -2.97 -2.60
CA GLY A 281 0.54 -2.12 -2.11
C GLY A 281 0.68 -0.66 -2.53
N MET A 282 1.87 -0.07 -2.38
CA MET A 282 2.13 1.31 -2.81
C MET A 282 2.01 1.47 -4.33
N ALA A 283 2.58 0.53 -5.11
CA ALA A 283 2.44 0.55 -6.57
C ALA A 283 0.98 0.46 -7.01
N MET A 284 0.19 -0.42 -6.40
CA MET A 284 -1.26 -0.51 -6.68
C MET A 284 -2.00 0.79 -6.33
N ALA A 285 -1.60 1.47 -5.25
CA ALA A 285 -2.21 2.74 -4.88
C ALA A 285 -1.97 3.82 -5.96
N LEU A 286 -0.73 3.97 -6.44
CA LEU A 286 -0.41 4.90 -7.52
C LEU A 286 -1.11 4.50 -8.83
N GLN A 287 -1.08 3.20 -9.17
CA GLN A 287 -1.71 2.67 -10.39
C GLN A 287 -3.23 2.83 -10.38
N SER A 288 -3.90 2.63 -9.22
CA SER A 288 -5.35 2.84 -9.13
C SER A 288 -5.75 4.30 -9.37
N ALA A 289 -4.92 5.25 -8.91
CA ALA A 289 -5.09 6.67 -9.18
C ALA A 289 -4.92 6.99 -10.68
N LEU A 290 -3.88 6.43 -11.32
CA LEU A 290 -3.64 6.58 -12.76
C LEU A 290 -4.82 6.04 -13.58
N VAL A 291 -5.35 4.88 -13.19
CA VAL A 291 -6.50 4.26 -13.85
C VAL A 291 -7.79 5.05 -13.64
N ALA A 292 -8.01 5.60 -12.43
CA ALA A 292 -9.24 6.32 -12.10
C ALA A 292 -9.32 7.70 -12.77
N ALA A 293 -8.18 8.39 -12.93
CA ALA A 293 -8.14 9.77 -13.39
C ALA A 293 -8.87 10.02 -14.74
N PRO A 294 -8.73 9.21 -15.82
CA PRO A 294 -9.48 9.41 -17.05
C PRO A 294 -10.99 9.21 -16.88
N PHE A 295 -11.43 8.22 -16.10
CA PHE A 295 -12.86 7.99 -15.86
C PHE A 295 -13.50 9.10 -15.01
N ILE A 296 -12.76 9.66 -14.04
CA ILE A 296 -13.23 10.83 -13.27
C ILE A 296 -13.34 12.05 -14.21
N ALA A 297 -12.36 12.26 -15.09
CA ALA A 297 -12.42 13.32 -16.09
C ALA A 297 -13.62 13.15 -17.05
N GLU A 298 -13.89 11.93 -17.53
CA GLU A 298 -15.06 11.61 -18.34
C GLU A 298 -16.36 11.91 -17.57
N ALA A 299 -16.48 11.49 -16.32
CA ALA A 299 -17.65 11.77 -15.47
C ALA A 299 -17.91 13.27 -15.25
N LEU A 300 -16.85 14.08 -15.28
CA LEU A 300 -16.93 15.55 -15.17
C LEU A 300 -17.34 16.22 -16.49
N ASN A 301 -16.92 15.68 -17.63
CA ASN A 301 -17.08 16.32 -18.94
C ASN A 301 -18.34 15.84 -19.68
N ASP A 302 -18.60 14.54 -19.72
CA ASP A 302 -19.58 13.94 -20.64
C ASP A 302 -20.99 13.79 -20.02
N GLY A 303 -21.12 13.98 -18.71
CA GLY A 303 -22.40 13.87 -17.99
C GLY A 303 -22.92 12.44 -17.81
N ASP A 304 -22.36 11.42 -18.48
CA ASP A 304 -22.69 10.01 -18.27
C ASP A 304 -21.82 9.39 -17.17
N ARG A 305 -22.09 9.81 -15.96
CA ARG A 305 -21.39 9.36 -14.76
C ARG A 305 -21.45 7.84 -14.57
N LYS A 306 -22.58 7.22 -14.89
CA LYS A 306 -22.75 5.77 -14.74
C LYS A 306 -21.82 5.00 -15.65
N ARG A 307 -21.68 5.41 -16.90
CA ARG A 307 -20.76 4.81 -17.86
C ARG A 307 -19.30 4.89 -17.35
N SER A 308 -18.90 6.04 -16.86
CA SER A 308 -17.56 6.26 -16.31
C SER A 308 -17.31 5.40 -15.05
N GLU A 309 -18.29 5.30 -14.15
CA GLU A 309 -18.23 4.44 -12.96
C GLU A 309 -18.08 2.96 -13.34
N ASP A 310 -18.87 2.46 -14.28
CA ASP A 310 -18.83 1.08 -14.75
C ASP A 310 -17.53 0.79 -15.51
N GLY A 311 -17.06 1.74 -16.32
CA GLY A 311 -15.77 1.66 -16.99
C GLY A 311 -14.61 1.51 -16.00
N TYR A 312 -14.59 2.34 -14.96
CA TYR A 312 -13.58 2.24 -13.91
C TYR A 312 -13.66 0.92 -13.14
N ARG A 313 -14.87 0.45 -12.75
CA ARG A 313 -15.04 -0.86 -12.09
C ARG A 313 -14.44 -1.98 -12.90
N ASN A 314 -14.75 -2.05 -14.19
CA ASN A 314 -14.28 -3.09 -15.10
C ASN A 314 -12.76 -3.04 -15.24
N ARG A 315 -12.22 -1.86 -15.54
CA ARG A 315 -10.78 -1.68 -15.73
C ARG A 315 -9.97 -1.97 -14.45
N HIS A 316 -10.48 -1.53 -13.30
CA HIS A 316 -9.89 -1.84 -12.01
C HIS A 316 -9.89 -3.36 -11.73
N ALA A 317 -11.01 -4.04 -11.96
CA ALA A 317 -11.11 -5.49 -11.74
C ALA A 317 -10.13 -6.28 -12.62
N GLU A 318 -10.00 -5.93 -13.90
CA GLU A 318 -9.04 -6.52 -14.83
C GLU A 318 -7.60 -6.42 -14.33
N LEU A 319 -7.20 -5.24 -13.85
CA LEU A 319 -5.82 -4.97 -13.47
C LEU A 319 -5.44 -5.53 -12.09
N PHE A 320 -6.38 -5.56 -11.14
CA PHE A 320 -6.01 -5.78 -9.74
C PHE A 320 -6.54 -7.08 -9.12
N ASN A 321 -7.71 -7.60 -9.54
CA ASN A 321 -8.32 -8.74 -8.83
C ASN A 321 -7.46 -9.99 -8.86
N HIS A 322 -6.86 -10.33 -9.98
CA HIS A 322 -6.01 -11.51 -10.09
C HIS A 322 -4.72 -11.38 -9.27
N ARG A 323 -4.15 -10.15 -9.17
CA ARG A 323 -2.93 -9.86 -8.39
C ARG A 323 -3.20 -10.03 -6.89
N ILE A 324 -4.34 -9.54 -6.41
CA ILE A 324 -4.79 -9.73 -5.02
C ILE A 324 -5.01 -11.22 -4.72
N ALA A 325 -5.62 -11.97 -5.64
CA ALA A 325 -5.84 -13.40 -5.46
C ALA A 325 -4.52 -14.20 -5.38
N TRP A 326 -3.54 -13.87 -6.23
CA TRP A 326 -2.22 -14.50 -6.22
C TRP A 326 -1.40 -14.13 -4.97
N SER A 327 -1.46 -12.88 -4.51
CA SER A 327 -0.75 -12.47 -3.30
C SER A 327 -1.14 -13.30 -2.08
N ARG A 328 -2.43 -13.62 -1.93
CA ARG A 328 -2.93 -14.47 -0.85
C ARG A 328 -2.39 -15.91 -0.91
N ARG A 329 -2.21 -16.47 -2.12
CA ARG A 329 -1.63 -17.81 -2.29
C ARG A 329 -0.16 -17.85 -1.88
N VAL A 330 0.60 -16.81 -2.22
CA VAL A 330 2.01 -16.70 -1.84
C VAL A 330 2.16 -16.49 -0.34
N ALA A 331 1.34 -15.63 0.26
CA ALA A 331 1.33 -15.40 1.70
C ALA A 331 0.93 -16.65 2.50
N PHE A 332 0.00 -17.45 1.98
CA PHE A 332 -0.37 -18.73 2.58
C PHE A 332 0.83 -19.69 2.68
N LEU A 333 1.68 -19.73 1.65
CA LEU A 333 2.89 -20.54 1.66
C LEU A 333 3.92 -20.02 2.67
N LEU A 334 4.19 -18.71 2.63
CA LEU A 334 5.23 -18.10 3.46
C LEU A 334 4.88 -18.09 4.96
N SER A 335 3.61 -18.00 5.30
CA SER A 335 3.14 -18.06 6.69
C SER A 335 3.20 -19.45 7.33
N ARG A 336 3.74 -20.46 6.60
CA ARG A 336 3.84 -21.85 7.04
C ARG A 336 5.25 -22.39 6.81
N PRO A 337 6.16 -22.28 7.80
CA PRO A 337 7.58 -22.64 7.64
C PRO A 337 7.79 -24.04 7.06
N ALA A 338 7.03 -25.04 7.50
CA ALA A 338 7.16 -26.42 7.00
C ALA A 338 6.79 -26.56 5.51
N LEU A 339 5.75 -25.84 5.04
CA LEU A 339 5.35 -25.83 3.62
C LEU A 339 6.37 -25.05 2.78
N LEU A 340 6.88 -23.94 3.31
CA LEU A 340 7.94 -23.20 2.66
C LEU A 340 9.19 -24.05 2.49
N ASP A 341 9.66 -24.71 3.55
CA ASP A 341 10.85 -25.58 3.48
C ASP A 341 10.66 -26.73 2.49
N ALA A 342 9.48 -27.34 2.43
CA ALA A 342 9.17 -28.36 1.44
C ALA A 342 9.22 -27.79 0.01
N ALA A 343 8.64 -26.61 -0.23
CA ALA A 343 8.68 -25.93 -1.52
C ALA A 343 10.11 -25.56 -1.93
N LEU A 344 10.92 -25.06 -1.00
CA LEU A 344 12.34 -24.72 -1.25
C LEU A 344 13.18 -25.96 -1.60
N ARG A 345 12.83 -27.16 -1.08
CA ARG A 345 13.49 -28.43 -1.45
C ARG A 345 13.27 -28.79 -2.91
N LEU A 346 12.11 -28.48 -3.48
CA LEU A 346 11.76 -28.79 -4.87
C LEU A 346 12.52 -27.93 -5.90
N ARG A 347 13.32 -26.96 -5.45
CA ARG A 347 14.22 -26.12 -6.28
C ARG A 347 13.55 -25.50 -7.51
N PHE A 348 12.32 -25.01 -7.39
CA PHE A 348 11.66 -24.30 -8.49
C PHE A 348 12.34 -22.93 -8.75
N ARG A 349 13.43 -22.96 -9.55
CA ARG A 349 14.18 -21.72 -9.90
C ARG A 349 13.29 -20.64 -10.54
N ALA A 350 12.25 -21.03 -11.23
CA ALA A 350 11.31 -20.11 -11.88
C ALA A 350 10.21 -19.58 -10.95
N ALA A 351 10.14 -20.01 -9.67
CA ALA A 351 9.04 -19.63 -8.78
C ALA A 351 8.99 -18.12 -8.54
N GLY A 352 10.12 -17.48 -8.22
CA GLY A 352 10.18 -16.04 -7.99
C GLY A 352 9.73 -15.22 -9.20
N PRO A 353 10.36 -15.39 -10.40
CA PRO A 353 9.90 -14.71 -11.61
C PRO A 353 8.45 -15.00 -11.98
N PHE A 354 7.97 -16.23 -11.77
CA PHE A 354 6.56 -16.57 -12.00
C PHE A 354 5.63 -15.75 -11.08
N PHE A 355 5.90 -15.72 -9.76
CA PHE A 355 5.09 -14.97 -8.81
C PHE A 355 5.15 -13.46 -9.05
N LEU A 356 6.30 -12.92 -9.43
CA LEU A 356 6.42 -11.52 -9.82
C LEU A 356 5.45 -11.19 -10.97
N ARG A 357 5.47 -11.96 -12.05
CA ARG A 357 4.54 -11.76 -13.19
C ARG A 357 3.06 -11.84 -12.80
N LYS A 358 2.72 -12.64 -11.77
CA LYS A 358 1.33 -12.78 -11.29
C LYS A 358 0.89 -11.68 -10.32
N THR A 359 1.83 -10.99 -9.70
CA THR A 359 1.53 -9.99 -8.64
C THR A 359 1.93 -8.57 -9.01
N ARG A 360 2.57 -8.34 -10.17
CA ARG A 360 2.99 -7.03 -10.67
C ARG A 360 2.25 -6.64 -11.93
N ALA A 361 2.19 -5.34 -12.20
CA ALA A 361 1.84 -4.82 -13.53
C ALA A 361 3.04 -4.93 -14.48
N ASP A 362 2.77 -4.95 -15.77
CA ASP A 362 3.78 -4.71 -16.78
C ASP A 362 4.22 -3.25 -16.71
N ARG A 363 5.52 -3.01 -16.42
CA ARG A 363 6.09 -1.68 -16.27
C ARG A 363 5.90 -0.82 -17.53
N ASP A 364 6.09 -1.41 -18.71
CA ASP A 364 5.99 -0.70 -19.96
C ASP A 364 4.53 -0.37 -20.31
N ALA A 365 3.58 -1.22 -19.91
CA ALA A 365 2.17 -0.90 -20.02
C ALA A 365 1.80 0.29 -19.10
N ILE A 366 2.33 0.36 -17.89
CA ILE A 366 2.12 1.52 -17.01
C ILE A 366 2.78 2.77 -17.61
N ALA A 367 4.00 2.66 -18.16
CA ALA A 367 4.66 3.80 -18.81
C ALA A 367 3.84 4.35 -19.99
N ARG A 368 3.25 3.48 -20.81
CA ARG A 368 2.33 3.92 -21.90
C ARG A 368 1.07 4.62 -21.37
N MET A 369 0.50 4.14 -20.26
CA MET A 369 -0.67 4.80 -19.65
C MET A 369 -0.35 6.18 -19.07
N VAL A 370 0.90 6.39 -18.65
CA VAL A 370 1.38 7.69 -18.13
C VAL A 370 1.62 8.68 -19.25
N ALA A 371 2.07 8.22 -20.43
CA ALA A 371 2.41 9.05 -21.59
C ALA A 371 1.17 9.50 -22.41
N GLY A 372 0.05 8.81 -22.32
CA GLY A 372 -1.20 9.11 -23.01
C GLY A 372 -2.22 9.76 -22.13
#